data_eb51954cd6951ab4e638dd8429bf9a7a
#
_entry.id   eb51954cd6951ab4e638dd8429bf9a7a
#
_cell.length_a   1.000
_cell.length_b   1.000
_cell.length_c   1.000
_cell.angle_alpha   90.00
_cell.angle_beta   90.00
_cell.angle_gamma   90.00
#
_symmetry.space_group_name_H-M   'P 1'
#
loop_
_entity.id
_entity.type
_entity.pdbx_description
1 polymer ?
#
loop_
_entity_poly.entity_id
_entity_poly.type
_entity_poly.pdbx_seq_one_letter_code
_entity_poly.pdbx_strand_id
1 'polypeptide(L)'
;MVNSRGRRFVWYELLTTDIEAAKAFYANVVGWGTRDAAMPGLAYSLFTVGDTPVTGLMNLPEDMRRTGATPHWIGYVGVDDVDAAVDRIKQLGGAVQVPPTDVPNISRFSVVVDPQMATLTLVKGLKPGQAQSAELGKPGCVSWHELLAADWEKAFAFYGELFGWQKADADIGPMGTYQLFSVEGQTIGGMFTKPPMVPVPFWLYYFSIGDIDAAAERVKAGGGQILEGPLEVPGGSWIARCTDPQGAIFALEGNRSHKAIGNFERVVSRDPSDARCGRWYWWINRN
;
A
#
# COMPACT_ATOMS: atom_id res chain seq x y z
N MET A 1 13.81 28.35 -10.43
CA MET A 1 12.53 27.60 -10.35
C MET A 1 12.87 26.15 -10.15
N VAL A 2 12.71 25.64 -8.96
CA VAL A 2 12.94 24.21 -8.64
C VAL A 2 11.87 23.44 -9.37
N ASN A 3 12.25 22.53 -10.26
CA ASN A 3 11.35 21.70 -11.04
C ASN A 3 10.75 20.67 -10.08
N SER A 4 9.67 21.06 -9.39
CA SER A 4 8.94 20.19 -8.46
C SER A 4 8.11 19.17 -9.25
N ARG A 5 8.76 18.15 -9.79
CA ARG A 5 8.01 16.92 -10.10
C ARG A 5 7.46 16.42 -8.77
N GLY A 6 6.15 16.34 -8.66
CA GLY A 6 5.48 15.99 -7.42
C GLY A 6 6.06 14.72 -6.81
N ARG A 7 6.34 14.77 -5.52
CA ARG A 7 6.94 13.68 -4.76
C ARG A 7 5.90 12.57 -4.60
N ARG A 8 6.04 11.52 -5.42
CA ARG A 8 5.11 10.39 -5.51
C ARG A 8 5.74 9.14 -4.95
N PHE A 9 4.91 8.16 -4.62
CA PHE A 9 5.38 6.78 -4.48
C PHE A 9 5.90 6.31 -5.83
N VAL A 10 7.14 5.80 -5.83
CA VAL A 10 7.85 5.38 -7.04
C VAL A 10 8.27 3.91 -7.01
N TRP A 11 8.25 3.28 -5.83
CA TRP A 11 8.61 1.89 -5.63
C TRP A 11 7.97 1.32 -4.37
N TYR A 12 7.87 0.00 -4.30
CA TYR A 12 7.37 -0.74 -3.15
C TYR A 12 8.26 -1.95 -2.92
N GLU A 13 8.36 -2.39 -1.68
CA GLU A 13 9.20 -3.51 -1.32
C GLU A 13 8.55 -4.35 -0.24
N LEU A 14 8.57 -5.65 -0.42
CA LEU A 14 8.19 -6.61 0.61
C LEU A 14 9.43 -7.07 1.38
N LEU A 15 9.43 -6.86 2.68
CA LEU A 15 10.37 -7.49 3.60
C LEU A 15 9.68 -8.71 4.20
N THR A 16 10.23 -9.91 3.98
CA THR A 16 9.61 -11.17 4.39
C THR A 16 10.59 -12.10 5.08
N THR A 17 10.07 -13.11 5.75
CA THR A 17 10.90 -14.17 6.37
C THR A 17 11.08 -15.39 5.47
N ASP A 18 10.35 -15.47 4.35
CA ASP A 18 10.44 -16.56 3.39
C ASP A 18 10.18 -16.05 1.97
N ILE A 19 11.26 -15.79 1.23
CA ILE A 19 11.22 -15.26 -0.12
C ILE A 19 10.51 -16.19 -1.09
N GLU A 20 10.77 -17.50 -1.02
CA GLU A 20 10.20 -18.45 -1.97
C GLU A 20 8.70 -18.65 -1.75
N ALA A 21 8.27 -18.73 -0.50
CA ALA A 21 6.85 -18.75 -0.17
C ALA A 21 6.13 -17.47 -0.61
N ALA A 22 6.75 -16.30 -0.41
CA ALA A 22 6.20 -15.03 -0.87
C ALA A 22 6.12 -14.97 -2.40
N LYS A 23 7.16 -15.39 -3.14
CA LYS A 23 7.11 -15.48 -4.62
C LYS A 23 5.92 -16.31 -5.08
N ALA A 24 5.76 -17.52 -4.53
CA ALA A 24 4.66 -18.41 -4.91
C ALA A 24 3.29 -17.82 -4.58
N PHE A 25 3.15 -17.20 -3.41
CA PHE A 25 1.90 -16.57 -2.98
C PHE A 25 1.48 -15.42 -3.89
N TYR A 26 2.34 -14.43 -4.08
CA TYR A 26 1.98 -13.25 -4.88
C TYR A 26 1.88 -13.55 -6.37
N ALA A 27 2.64 -14.52 -6.90
CA ALA A 27 2.45 -15.01 -8.26
C ALA A 27 1.03 -15.58 -8.47
N ASN A 28 0.53 -16.33 -7.49
CA ASN A 28 -0.83 -16.88 -7.55
C ASN A 28 -1.92 -15.82 -7.32
N VAL A 29 -1.75 -14.94 -6.33
CA VAL A 29 -2.78 -13.98 -5.91
C VAL A 29 -2.89 -12.81 -6.89
N VAL A 30 -1.77 -12.19 -7.23
CA VAL A 30 -1.74 -10.95 -8.06
C VAL A 30 -1.43 -11.27 -9.53
N GLY A 31 -0.79 -12.41 -9.78
CA GLY A 31 -0.37 -12.80 -11.14
C GLY A 31 1.02 -12.29 -11.52
N TRP A 32 1.86 -11.95 -10.55
CA TRP A 32 3.21 -11.48 -10.80
C TRP A 32 4.15 -12.57 -11.28
N GLY A 33 5.01 -12.22 -12.23
CA GLY A 33 6.26 -12.94 -12.48
C GLY A 33 7.30 -12.60 -11.42
N THR A 34 8.40 -13.37 -11.40
CA THR A 34 9.53 -13.13 -10.50
C THR A 34 10.84 -13.16 -11.24
N ARG A 35 11.79 -12.32 -10.84
CA ARG A 35 13.13 -12.28 -11.39
C ARG A 35 14.12 -11.93 -10.28
N ASP A 36 15.19 -12.73 -10.14
CA ASP A 36 16.24 -12.39 -9.20
C ASP A 36 17.09 -11.24 -9.74
N ALA A 37 17.37 -10.28 -8.87
CA ALA A 37 18.23 -9.16 -9.19
C ALA A 37 19.64 -9.43 -8.63
N ALA A 38 20.65 -9.23 -9.47
CA ALA A 38 22.03 -9.35 -9.05
C ALA A 38 22.43 -8.13 -8.20
N MET A 39 22.31 -8.26 -6.88
CA MET A 39 22.81 -7.28 -5.91
C MET A 39 23.91 -7.92 -5.09
N PRO A 40 25.13 -7.38 -5.09
CA PRO A 40 26.25 -7.93 -4.32
C PRO A 40 25.91 -8.04 -2.83
N GLY A 41 25.98 -9.27 -2.29
CA GLY A 41 25.77 -9.51 -0.86
C GLY A 41 24.33 -9.45 -0.37
N LEU A 42 23.34 -9.29 -1.25
CA LEU A 42 21.93 -9.21 -0.89
C LEU A 42 21.10 -10.13 -1.80
N ALA A 43 20.34 -11.06 -1.19
CA ALA A 43 19.31 -11.80 -1.90
C ALA A 43 18.12 -10.85 -2.15
N TYR A 44 18.02 -10.37 -3.37
CA TYR A 44 16.99 -9.42 -3.81
C TYR A 44 16.28 -9.96 -5.04
N SER A 45 14.98 -9.97 -5.01
CA SER A 45 14.14 -10.39 -6.14
C SER A 45 13.19 -9.28 -6.54
N LEU A 46 12.73 -9.35 -7.76
CA LEU A 46 11.76 -8.41 -8.32
C LEU A 46 10.47 -9.18 -8.64
N PHE A 47 9.34 -8.61 -8.28
CA PHE A 47 8.07 -8.96 -8.89
C PHE A 47 7.88 -8.18 -10.17
N THR A 48 7.33 -8.82 -11.20
CA THR A 48 7.16 -8.24 -12.52
C THR A 48 5.75 -8.39 -13.06
N VAL A 49 5.33 -7.43 -13.91
CA VAL A 49 4.16 -7.56 -14.79
C VAL A 49 4.70 -7.67 -16.21
N GLY A 50 4.59 -8.85 -16.81
CA GLY A 50 5.41 -9.18 -17.97
C GLY A 50 6.90 -9.06 -17.63
N ASP A 51 7.65 -8.30 -18.43
CA ASP A 51 9.08 -8.05 -18.19
C ASP A 51 9.35 -6.80 -17.33
N THR A 52 8.31 -6.05 -16.95
CA THR A 52 8.46 -4.80 -16.22
C THR A 52 8.48 -5.03 -14.71
N PRO A 53 9.56 -4.67 -13.99
CA PRO A 53 9.59 -4.71 -12.54
C PRO A 53 8.57 -3.74 -11.94
N VAL A 54 7.81 -4.21 -10.95
CA VAL A 54 6.78 -3.41 -10.28
C VAL A 54 7.02 -3.25 -8.79
N THR A 55 7.62 -4.24 -8.13
CA THR A 55 7.99 -4.17 -6.70
C THR A 55 9.24 -4.99 -6.42
N GLY A 56 9.90 -4.72 -5.30
CA GLY A 56 11.01 -5.50 -4.76
C GLY A 56 10.59 -6.50 -3.70
N LEU A 57 11.47 -7.45 -3.44
CA LEU A 57 11.31 -8.50 -2.44
C LEU A 57 12.66 -8.86 -1.85
N MET A 58 12.77 -8.79 -0.52
CA MET A 58 13.99 -9.15 0.19
C MET A 58 13.69 -9.80 1.54
N ASN A 59 14.70 -10.45 2.10
CA ASN A 59 14.59 -10.94 3.47
C ASN A 59 14.51 -9.78 4.45
N LEU A 60 13.62 -9.90 5.44
CA LEU A 60 13.61 -9.03 6.60
C LEU A 60 14.94 -9.18 7.34
N PRO A 61 15.75 -8.12 7.49
CA PRO A 61 17.04 -8.17 8.13
C PRO A 61 16.98 -8.76 9.55
N GLU A 62 17.98 -9.56 9.91
CA GLU A 62 17.99 -10.27 11.19
C GLU A 62 18.04 -9.33 12.41
N ASP A 63 18.72 -8.21 12.30
CA ASP A 63 18.76 -7.18 13.34
C ASP A 63 17.37 -6.54 13.56
N MET A 64 16.62 -6.31 12.49
CA MET A 64 15.23 -5.84 12.57
C MET A 64 14.32 -6.91 13.20
N ARG A 65 14.49 -8.18 12.83
CA ARG A 65 13.74 -9.28 13.45
C ARG A 65 13.98 -9.38 14.95
N ARG A 66 15.23 -9.21 15.39
CA ARG A 66 15.59 -9.22 16.82
C ARG A 66 14.97 -8.09 17.61
N THR A 67 14.67 -6.97 16.96
CA THR A 67 13.96 -5.83 17.57
C THR A 67 12.44 -5.93 17.46
N GLY A 68 11.91 -7.05 16.94
CA GLY A 68 10.47 -7.33 16.87
C GLY A 68 9.79 -6.91 15.57
N ALA A 69 10.55 -6.54 14.53
CA ALA A 69 9.95 -6.27 13.22
C ALA A 69 9.36 -7.55 12.62
N THR A 70 8.20 -7.41 12.00
CA THR A 70 7.47 -8.48 11.31
C THR A 70 7.47 -8.24 9.80
N PRO A 71 7.18 -9.23 8.97
CA PRO A 71 7.02 -9.04 7.53
C PRO A 71 6.06 -7.91 7.21
N HIS A 72 6.43 -7.05 6.25
CA HIS A 72 5.64 -5.89 5.88
C HIS A 72 5.99 -5.36 4.50
N TRP A 73 5.07 -4.62 3.91
CA TRP A 73 5.29 -3.80 2.74
C TRP A 73 5.74 -2.40 3.13
N ILE A 74 6.68 -1.83 2.38
CA ILE A 74 7.12 -0.45 2.54
C ILE A 74 7.11 0.27 1.19
N GLY A 75 6.61 1.51 1.17
CA GLY A 75 6.60 2.35 -0.03
C GLY A 75 7.75 3.34 -0.04
N TYR A 76 8.20 3.66 -1.23
CA TYR A 76 9.30 4.58 -1.51
C TYR A 76 8.77 5.83 -2.18
N VAL A 77 8.99 6.97 -1.56
CA VAL A 77 8.65 8.28 -2.14
C VAL A 77 9.88 8.90 -2.79
N GLY A 78 9.75 9.25 -4.05
CA GLY A 78 10.82 9.92 -4.79
C GLY A 78 11.06 11.33 -4.28
N VAL A 79 12.32 11.69 -4.04
CA VAL A 79 12.74 13.02 -3.64
C VAL A 79 13.95 13.49 -4.47
N ASP A 80 14.12 14.81 -4.59
CA ASP A 80 15.26 15.39 -5.32
C ASP A 80 16.58 15.27 -4.54
N ASP A 81 16.48 15.29 -3.22
CA ASP A 81 17.62 15.21 -2.31
C ASP A 81 17.22 14.49 -1.03
N VAL A 82 17.78 13.29 -0.81
CA VAL A 82 17.47 12.45 0.35
C VAL A 82 17.94 13.05 1.65
N ASP A 83 19.14 13.65 1.67
CA ASP A 83 19.73 14.25 2.86
C ASP A 83 18.90 15.47 3.32
N ALA A 84 18.58 16.37 2.39
CA ALA A 84 17.73 17.52 2.67
C ALA A 84 16.32 17.12 3.13
N ALA A 85 15.73 16.07 2.53
CA ALA A 85 14.44 15.55 2.94
C ALA A 85 14.48 14.93 4.35
N VAL A 86 15.55 14.22 4.69
CA VAL A 86 15.79 13.68 6.04
C VAL A 86 15.91 14.79 7.08
N ASP A 87 16.64 15.86 6.78
CA ASP A 87 16.75 17.01 7.68
C ASP A 87 15.38 17.69 7.88
N ARG A 88 14.56 17.77 6.81
CA ARG A 88 13.21 18.29 6.91
C ARG A 88 12.31 17.41 7.76
N ILE A 89 12.40 16.10 7.63
CA ILE A 89 11.65 15.14 8.46
C ILE A 89 11.95 15.36 9.95
N LYS A 90 13.23 15.48 10.32
CA LYS A 90 13.64 15.75 11.72
C LYS A 90 13.05 17.06 12.24
N GLN A 91 13.09 18.12 11.41
CA GLN A 91 12.51 19.43 11.76
C GLN A 91 10.99 19.34 11.99
N LEU A 92 10.30 18.46 11.27
CA LEU A 92 8.86 18.24 11.37
C LEU A 92 8.48 17.21 12.46
N GLY A 93 9.46 16.74 13.25
CA GLY A 93 9.23 15.83 14.38
C GLY A 93 9.21 14.35 14.03
N GLY A 94 9.55 13.97 12.80
CA GLY A 94 9.80 12.58 12.42
C GLY A 94 11.20 12.12 12.82
N ALA A 95 11.51 10.85 12.54
CA ALA A 95 12.79 10.23 12.88
C ALA A 95 13.36 9.41 11.72
N VAL A 96 14.61 9.02 11.86
CA VAL A 96 15.36 8.25 10.86
C VAL A 96 15.67 6.87 11.43
N GLN A 97 15.23 5.84 10.74
CA GLN A 97 15.55 4.44 11.07
C GLN A 97 16.80 3.96 10.34
N VAL A 98 16.91 4.28 9.03
CA VAL A 98 18.11 4.01 8.25
C VAL A 98 18.60 5.34 7.68
N PRO A 99 19.81 5.79 8.02
CA PRO A 99 20.35 7.06 7.51
C PRO A 99 20.51 7.02 5.99
N PRO A 100 20.66 8.20 5.34
CA PRO A 100 20.91 8.26 3.90
C PRO A 100 22.04 7.34 3.48
N THR A 101 21.73 6.35 2.65
CA THR A 101 22.59 5.25 2.25
C THR A 101 22.58 5.09 0.74
N ASP A 102 23.73 4.87 0.13
CA ASP A 102 23.85 4.62 -1.30
C ASP A 102 23.72 3.13 -1.60
N VAL A 103 22.85 2.81 -2.57
CA VAL A 103 22.89 1.55 -3.30
C VAL A 103 23.73 1.81 -4.56
N PRO A 104 24.96 1.26 -4.65
CA PRO A 104 25.92 1.62 -5.69
C PRO A 104 25.31 1.53 -7.11
N ASN A 105 25.43 2.59 -7.89
CA ASN A 105 24.91 2.74 -9.26
C ASN A 105 23.38 2.64 -9.43
N ILE A 106 22.60 2.57 -8.35
CA ILE A 106 21.15 2.40 -8.39
C ILE A 106 20.46 3.61 -7.80
N SER A 107 20.64 3.87 -6.49
CA SER A 107 19.90 4.91 -5.78
C SER A 107 20.59 5.35 -4.50
N ARG A 108 20.10 6.46 -3.93
CA ARG A 108 20.32 6.84 -2.53
C ARG A 108 18.98 6.80 -1.82
N PHE A 109 18.90 6.19 -0.64
CA PHE A 109 17.66 6.05 0.10
C PHE A 109 17.85 6.29 1.60
N SER A 110 16.74 6.52 2.30
CA SER A 110 16.67 6.57 3.76
C SER A 110 15.33 6.04 4.24
N VAL A 111 15.33 5.19 5.26
CA VAL A 111 14.08 4.73 5.91
C VAL A 111 13.76 5.67 7.06
N VAL A 112 12.56 6.21 7.06
CA VAL A 112 12.12 7.24 7.98
C VAL A 112 10.76 6.90 8.58
N VAL A 113 10.45 7.52 9.71
CA VAL A 113 9.13 7.44 10.35
C VAL A 113 8.57 8.85 10.52
N ASP A 114 7.28 8.96 10.33
CA ASP A 114 6.57 10.20 10.63
C ASP A 114 6.43 10.41 12.15
N PRO A 115 5.94 11.56 12.62
CA PRO A 115 5.77 11.83 14.06
C PRO A 115 4.80 10.87 14.77
N GLN A 116 4.05 10.07 14.02
CA GLN A 116 3.08 9.11 14.53
C GLN A 116 3.54 7.65 14.37
N MET A 117 4.78 7.44 13.94
CA MET A 117 5.44 6.15 13.76
C MET A 117 5.09 5.37 12.48
N ALA A 118 4.40 5.97 11.51
CA ALA A 118 4.24 5.36 10.20
C ALA A 118 5.56 5.43 9.42
N THR A 119 6.00 4.28 8.90
CA THR A 119 7.29 4.13 8.21
C THR A 119 7.12 4.27 6.70
N LEU A 120 8.06 4.95 6.07
CA LEU A 120 8.24 5.00 4.61
C LEU A 120 9.72 5.15 4.24
N THR A 121 10.03 4.98 2.96
CA THR A 121 11.39 5.19 2.45
C THR A 121 11.42 6.41 1.53
N LEU A 122 12.41 7.25 1.71
CA LEU A 122 12.80 8.28 0.75
C LEU A 122 13.78 7.69 -0.25
N VAL A 123 13.65 8.04 -1.53
CA VAL A 123 14.59 7.55 -2.54
C VAL A 123 14.87 8.59 -3.62
N LYS A 124 16.12 8.59 -4.08
CA LYS A 124 16.55 9.27 -5.28
C LYS A 124 17.26 8.28 -6.18
N GLY A 125 16.77 8.08 -7.39
CA GLY A 125 17.47 7.30 -8.41
C GLY A 125 18.72 8.03 -8.89
N LEU A 126 19.85 7.32 -9.04
CA LEU A 126 21.11 7.90 -9.52
C LEU A 126 21.15 8.05 -11.04
N LYS A 127 20.23 7.41 -11.77
CA LYS A 127 20.12 7.52 -13.23
C LYS A 127 18.79 8.16 -13.62
N PRO A 128 18.78 9.11 -14.57
CA PRO A 128 17.55 9.65 -15.13
C PRO A 128 16.67 8.51 -15.69
N GLY A 129 15.39 8.48 -15.35
CA GLY A 129 14.43 7.50 -15.86
C GLY A 129 14.33 6.18 -15.09
N GLN A 130 15.10 5.95 -14.04
CA GLN A 130 14.98 4.74 -13.20
C GLN A 130 13.76 4.74 -12.25
N ALA A 131 13.19 5.89 -11.97
CA ALA A 131 11.94 6.02 -11.24
C ALA A 131 10.75 6.03 -12.23
N GLN A 132 10.57 4.97 -13.00
CA GLN A 132 9.29 4.78 -13.66
C GLN A 132 8.34 4.22 -12.61
N SER A 133 7.49 5.08 -12.07
CA SER A 133 6.29 4.62 -11.39
C SER A 133 5.54 3.71 -12.37
N ALA A 134 5.41 2.44 -12.03
CA ALA A 134 4.45 1.58 -12.68
C ALA A 134 3.13 2.35 -12.71
N GLU A 135 2.46 2.42 -13.86
CA GLU A 135 1.27 3.26 -14.01
C GLU A 135 0.23 2.86 -12.96
N LEU A 136 -0.16 3.82 -12.13
CA LEU A 136 -1.10 3.63 -11.03
C LEU A 136 -2.40 3.00 -11.57
N GLY A 137 -2.85 1.91 -10.93
CA GLY A 137 -4.10 1.24 -11.27
C GLY A 137 -4.06 0.27 -12.44
N LYS A 138 -2.92 0.09 -13.12
CA LYS A 138 -2.80 -1.02 -14.07
C LYS A 138 -2.84 -2.37 -13.34
N PRO A 139 -3.40 -3.42 -13.95
CA PRO A 139 -3.39 -4.76 -13.37
C PRO A 139 -1.98 -5.18 -12.92
N GLY A 140 -1.86 -5.63 -11.68
CA GLY A 140 -0.58 -5.99 -11.06
C GLY A 140 0.25 -4.81 -10.55
N CYS A 141 -0.21 -3.57 -10.69
CA CYS A 141 0.44 -2.39 -10.14
C CYS A 141 -0.31 -1.88 -8.90
N VAL A 142 0.32 -1.00 -8.13
CA VAL A 142 -0.38 -0.33 -7.01
C VAL A 142 -1.43 0.59 -7.58
N SER A 143 -2.64 0.53 -7.03
CA SER A 143 -3.77 1.39 -7.41
C SER A 143 -4.04 2.47 -6.39
N TRP A 144 -3.74 2.24 -5.11
CA TRP A 144 -4.07 3.13 -4.02
C TRP A 144 -3.08 3.05 -2.87
N HIS A 145 -2.95 4.18 -2.14
CA HIS A 145 -2.14 4.30 -0.95
C HIS A 145 -3.02 4.75 0.20
N GLU A 146 -3.03 4.01 1.28
CA GLU A 146 -3.87 4.33 2.43
C GLU A 146 -3.03 4.47 3.69
N LEU A 147 -3.14 5.61 4.38
CA LEU A 147 -2.52 5.79 5.68
C LEU A 147 -3.55 5.60 6.79
N LEU A 148 -3.32 4.58 7.61
CA LEU A 148 -3.99 4.42 8.88
C LEU A 148 -3.19 5.24 9.92
N ALA A 149 -3.58 6.49 10.15
CA ALA A 149 -2.88 7.44 11.02
C ALA A 149 -3.39 7.35 12.47
N ALA A 150 -2.60 7.80 13.43
CA ALA A 150 -3.12 8.02 14.78
C ALA A 150 -4.07 9.25 14.82
N ASP A 151 -3.76 10.25 14.01
CA ASP A 151 -4.51 11.50 13.81
C ASP A 151 -4.28 11.93 12.36
N TRP A 152 -5.29 11.78 11.51
CA TRP A 152 -5.13 12.03 10.07
C TRP A 152 -4.84 13.51 9.74
N GLU A 153 -5.34 14.46 10.53
CA GLU A 153 -5.11 15.90 10.28
C GLU A 153 -3.64 16.26 10.48
N LYS A 154 -3.05 15.74 11.57
CA LYS A 154 -1.62 15.94 11.85
C LYS A 154 -0.74 15.20 10.84
N ALA A 155 -1.14 13.98 10.45
CA ALA A 155 -0.45 13.25 9.41
C ALA A 155 -0.50 14.00 8.09
N PHE A 156 -1.67 14.51 7.69
CA PHE A 156 -1.79 15.28 6.46
C PHE A 156 -0.93 16.57 6.52
N ALA A 157 -0.92 17.28 7.62
CA ALA A 157 -0.08 18.48 7.78
C ALA A 157 1.41 18.14 7.59
N PHE A 158 1.87 17.02 8.16
CA PHE A 158 3.24 16.54 8.01
C PHE A 158 3.58 16.22 6.55
N TYR A 159 2.80 15.37 5.90
CA TYR A 159 3.06 14.95 4.51
C TYR A 159 2.84 16.06 3.49
N GLY A 160 1.88 16.95 3.73
CA GLY A 160 1.66 18.14 2.93
C GLY A 160 2.86 19.08 2.96
N GLU A 161 3.43 19.32 4.14
CA GLU A 161 4.63 20.16 4.31
C GLU A 161 5.88 19.48 3.73
N LEU A 162 6.02 18.16 3.91
CA LEU A 162 7.20 17.41 3.47
C LEU A 162 7.23 17.20 1.96
N PHE A 163 6.09 16.80 1.37
CA PHE A 163 6.00 16.37 -0.01
C PHE A 163 5.20 17.30 -0.93
N GLY A 164 4.50 18.28 -0.36
CA GLY A 164 3.62 19.14 -1.13
C GLY A 164 2.31 18.45 -1.55
N TRP A 165 1.92 17.37 -0.87
CA TRP A 165 0.65 16.70 -1.15
C TRP A 165 -0.51 17.61 -0.79
N GLN A 166 -1.54 17.59 -1.62
CA GLN A 166 -2.69 18.48 -1.51
C GLN A 166 -3.93 17.70 -1.08
N LYS A 167 -4.78 18.33 -0.26
CA LYS A 167 -6.10 17.78 0.04
C LYS A 167 -6.93 17.74 -1.24
N ALA A 168 -7.53 16.58 -1.47
CA ALA A 168 -8.63 16.40 -2.39
C ALA A 168 -9.94 16.29 -1.60
N ASP A 169 -11.00 15.79 -2.21
CA ASP A 169 -12.29 15.60 -1.55
C ASP A 169 -12.14 14.68 -0.31
N ALA A 170 -13.09 14.79 0.60
CA ALA A 170 -13.13 13.94 1.78
C ALA A 170 -14.49 13.25 1.87
N ASP A 171 -14.45 11.96 2.20
CA ASP A 171 -15.66 11.21 2.55
C ASP A 171 -15.84 11.21 4.07
N ILE A 172 -17.06 11.47 4.53
CA ILE A 172 -17.41 11.42 5.94
C ILE A 172 -18.31 10.22 6.15
N GLY A 173 -17.75 9.18 6.74
CA GLY A 173 -18.46 7.94 7.05
C GLY A 173 -18.58 7.68 8.55
N PRO A 174 -19.14 6.52 8.94
CA PRO A 174 -19.28 6.12 10.36
C PRO A 174 -17.95 6.05 11.13
N MET A 175 -16.83 5.89 10.42
CA MET A 175 -15.48 5.84 10.97
C MET A 175 -14.81 7.23 11.05
N GLY A 176 -15.53 8.30 10.77
CA GLY A 176 -14.99 9.65 10.68
C GLY A 176 -14.58 10.05 9.28
N THR A 177 -13.65 10.99 9.19
CA THR A 177 -13.19 11.55 7.92
C THR A 177 -12.17 10.64 7.25
N TYR A 178 -12.42 10.29 6.00
CA TYR A 178 -11.46 9.70 5.07
C TYR A 178 -10.98 10.80 4.12
N GLN A 179 -9.79 11.34 4.35
CA GLN A 179 -9.24 12.46 3.59
C GLN A 179 -8.45 11.96 2.39
N LEU A 180 -8.92 12.26 1.21
CA LEU A 180 -8.18 12.01 -0.03
C LEU A 180 -7.02 13.00 -0.18
N PHE A 181 -5.92 12.53 -0.76
CA PHE A 181 -4.79 13.39 -1.11
C PHE A 181 -4.35 13.22 -2.55
N SER A 182 -3.85 14.29 -3.12
CA SER A 182 -3.43 14.36 -4.52
C SER A 182 -2.01 14.89 -4.67
N VAL A 183 -1.40 14.48 -5.77
CA VAL A 183 -0.10 14.97 -6.23
C VAL A 183 -0.27 15.44 -7.67
N GLU A 184 0.07 16.71 -7.94
CA GLU A 184 -0.09 17.33 -9.28
C GLU A 184 -1.50 17.14 -9.87
N GLY A 185 -2.53 17.27 -9.01
CA GLY A 185 -3.94 17.13 -9.41
C GLY A 185 -4.44 15.70 -9.59
N GLN A 186 -3.59 14.69 -9.44
CA GLN A 186 -4.01 13.29 -9.44
C GLN A 186 -4.21 12.79 -8.01
N THR A 187 -5.40 12.34 -7.66
CA THR A 187 -5.66 11.65 -6.39
C THR A 187 -4.96 10.29 -6.42
N ILE A 188 -4.14 10.03 -5.40
CA ILE A 188 -3.32 8.81 -5.32
C ILE A 188 -3.53 8.02 -4.04
N GLY A 189 -4.32 8.52 -3.11
CA GLY A 189 -4.53 7.83 -1.85
C GLY A 189 -5.46 8.59 -0.91
N GLY A 190 -5.63 7.99 0.25
CA GLY A 190 -6.41 8.55 1.34
C GLY A 190 -5.76 8.30 2.69
N MET A 191 -6.18 9.03 3.70
CA MET A 191 -5.77 8.83 5.08
C MET A 191 -6.93 9.06 6.04
N PHE A 192 -6.93 8.30 7.12
CA PHE A 192 -7.95 8.39 8.17
C PHE A 192 -7.35 8.03 9.52
N THR A 193 -8.06 8.38 10.58
CA THR A 193 -7.65 7.97 11.93
C THR A 193 -7.94 6.49 12.12
N LYS A 194 -6.89 5.72 12.37
CA LYS A 194 -6.97 4.27 12.57
C LYS A 194 -7.92 3.88 13.71
N PRO A 195 -8.62 2.76 13.61
CA PRO A 195 -9.38 2.22 14.73
C PRO A 195 -8.49 1.90 15.93
N PRO A 196 -9.01 1.98 17.17
CA PRO A 196 -8.23 1.71 18.39
C PRO A 196 -7.52 0.35 18.42
N MET A 197 -8.11 -0.68 17.79
CA MET A 197 -7.53 -2.03 17.73
C MET A 197 -6.31 -2.14 16.81
N VAL A 198 -6.10 -1.21 15.92
CA VAL A 198 -4.88 -1.14 15.10
C VAL A 198 -3.77 -0.54 15.98
N PRO A 199 -2.71 -1.30 16.34
CA PRO A 199 -1.79 -0.89 17.40
C PRO A 199 -0.95 0.33 17.00
N VAL A 200 -0.50 0.38 15.74
CA VAL A 200 0.41 1.42 15.24
C VAL A 200 -0.08 1.96 13.91
N PRO A 201 0.19 3.23 13.60
CA PRO A 201 -0.01 3.78 12.25
C PRO A 201 0.85 3.05 11.22
N PHE A 202 0.30 2.87 10.02
CA PHE A 202 1.06 2.29 8.91
C PHE A 202 0.45 2.67 7.56
N TRP A 203 1.28 2.55 6.50
CA TRP A 203 0.87 2.66 5.12
C TRP A 203 0.42 1.30 4.58
N LEU A 204 -0.75 1.26 3.97
CA LEU A 204 -1.33 0.11 3.28
C LEU A 204 -1.35 0.37 1.78
N TYR A 205 -0.90 -0.61 1.01
CA TYR A 205 -0.82 -0.53 -0.45
C TYR A 205 -1.82 -1.49 -1.07
N TYR A 206 -2.57 -1.00 -2.06
CA TYR A 206 -3.59 -1.74 -2.77
C TYR A 206 -3.04 -2.16 -4.13
N PHE A 207 -3.05 -3.45 -4.40
CA PHE A 207 -2.63 -4.00 -5.69
C PHE A 207 -3.84 -4.22 -6.57
N SER A 208 -3.78 -3.68 -7.80
CA SER A 208 -4.85 -3.82 -8.78
C SER A 208 -4.89 -5.25 -9.33
N ILE A 209 -6.07 -5.86 -9.27
CA ILE A 209 -6.31 -7.22 -9.79
C ILE A 209 -7.60 -7.22 -10.65
N GLY A 210 -7.84 -8.28 -11.40
CA GLY A 210 -9.04 -8.37 -12.24
C GLY A 210 -10.32 -8.63 -11.44
N ASP A 211 -10.46 -9.82 -10.88
CA ASP A 211 -11.65 -10.27 -10.15
C ASP A 211 -11.33 -10.41 -8.67
N ILE A 212 -12.02 -9.61 -7.84
CA ILE A 212 -11.77 -9.54 -6.39
C ILE A 212 -12.18 -10.81 -5.66
N ASP A 213 -13.30 -11.46 -6.04
CA ASP A 213 -13.75 -12.68 -5.40
C ASP A 213 -12.79 -13.84 -5.70
N ALA A 214 -12.37 -13.97 -6.96
CA ALA A 214 -11.39 -14.97 -7.35
C ALA A 214 -10.04 -14.75 -6.67
N ALA A 215 -9.62 -13.49 -6.50
CA ALA A 215 -8.37 -13.17 -5.80
C ALA A 215 -8.48 -13.46 -4.29
N ALA A 216 -9.59 -13.16 -3.65
CA ALA A 216 -9.83 -13.49 -2.24
C ALA A 216 -9.77 -15.02 -1.99
N GLU A 217 -10.31 -15.83 -2.90
CA GLU A 217 -10.18 -17.28 -2.81
C GLU A 217 -8.72 -17.75 -2.99
N ARG A 218 -7.96 -17.12 -3.89
CA ARG A 218 -6.51 -17.43 -4.03
C ARG A 218 -5.70 -17.04 -2.80
N VAL A 219 -6.05 -15.93 -2.13
CA VAL A 219 -5.42 -15.54 -0.84
C VAL A 219 -5.61 -16.65 0.18
N LYS A 220 -6.85 -17.12 0.39
CA LYS A 220 -7.16 -18.21 1.35
C LYS A 220 -6.45 -19.52 0.97
N ALA A 221 -6.54 -19.90 -0.30
CA ALA A 221 -5.91 -21.14 -0.80
C ALA A 221 -4.38 -21.11 -0.68
N GLY A 222 -3.77 -19.92 -0.79
CA GLY A 222 -2.33 -19.70 -0.62
C GLY A 222 -1.86 -19.60 0.84
N GLY A 223 -2.76 -19.75 1.82
CA GLY A 223 -2.43 -19.67 3.25
C GLY A 223 -2.45 -18.26 3.83
N GLY A 224 -2.88 -17.27 3.07
CA GLY A 224 -3.16 -15.92 3.55
C GLY A 224 -4.53 -15.82 4.22
N GLN A 225 -4.83 -14.64 4.76
CA GLN A 225 -6.10 -14.38 5.43
C GLN A 225 -6.78 -13.14 4.83
N ILE A 226 -8.10 -13.17 4.78
CA ILE A 226 -8.90 -11.97 4.50
C ILE A 226 -9.23 -11.32 5.83
N LEU A 227 -8.69 -10.12 6.05
CA LEU A 227 -8.94 -9.33 7.24
C LEU A 227 -10.27 -8.56 7.12
N GLU A 228 -10.56 -8.08 5.89
CA GLU A 228 -11.77 -7.32 5.60
C GLU A 228 -12.12 -7.45 4.11
N GLY A 229 -13.43 -7.50 3.81
CA GLY A 229 -13.91 -7.53 2.44
C GLY A 229 -14.17 -8.95 1.89
N PRO A 230 -14.39 -9.10 0.58
CA PRO A 230 -14.54 -8.03 -0.43
C PRO A 230 -15.68 -7.08 -0.14
N LEU A 231 -15.44 -5.77 -0.24
CA LEU A 231 -16.45 -4.73 -0.07
C LEU A 231 -16.34 -3.68 -1.18
N GLU A 232 -17.48 -3.11 -1.55
CA GLU A 232 -17.53 -2.05 -2.56
C GLU A 232 -17.13 -0.71 -1.95
N VAL A 233 -16.34 0.07 -2.68
CA VAL A 233 -15.94 1.42 -2.30
C VAL A 233 -16.53 2.45 -3.26
N PRO A 234 -16.58 3.74 -2.88
CA PRO A 234 -16.96 4.80 -3.79
C PRO A 234 -16.19 4.72 -5.12
N GLY A 235 -16.91 4.82 -6.24
CA GLY A 235 -16.32 4.62 -7.58
C GLY A 235 -16.59 3.23 -8.19
N GLY A 236 -17.17 2.30 -7.41
CA GLY A 236 -17.60 0.98 -7.91
C GLY A 236 -16.53 -0.09 -7.93
N SER A 237 -15.31 0.22 -7.48
CA SER A 237 -14.28 -0.80 -7.23
C SER A 237 -14.60 -1.62 -6.00
N TRP A 238 -14.05 -2.82 -5.94
CA TRP A 238 -14.12 -3.72 -4.79
C TRP A 238 -12.74 -3.88 -4.18
N ILE A 239 -12.67 -3.87 -2.85
CA ILE A 239 -11.42 -4.03 -2.12
C ILE A 239 -11.46 -5.18 -1.13
N ALA A 240 -10.30 -5.76 -0.85
CA ALA A 240 -10.09 -6.69 0.25
C ALA A 240 -8.75 -6.38 0.95
N ARG A 241 -8.77 -6.29 2.28
CA ARG A 241 -7.56 -6.21 3.10
C ARG A 241 -7.16 -7.59 3.55
N CYS A 242 -5.90 -7.92 3.41
CA CYS A 242 -5.40 -9.29 3.54
C CYS A 242 -4.09 -9.33 4.32
N THR A 243 -3.72 -10.55 4.77
CA THR A 243 -2.34 -10.88 5.11
C THR A 243 -1.82 -11.99 4.20
N ASP A 244 -0.54 -11.96 3.92
CA ASP A 244 0.15 -13.10 3.32
C ASP A 244 0.48 -14.17 4.37
N PRO A 245 0.99 -15.35 3.98
CA PRO A 245 1.32 -16.43 4.93
C PRO A 245 2.40 -16.09 5.96
N GLN A 246 3.23 -15.08 5.72
CA GLN A 246 4.25 -14.58 6.63
C GLN A 246 3.75 -13.45 7.53
N GLY A 247 2.51 -12.97 7.31
CA GLY A 247 1.84 -11.95 8.11
C GLY A 247 1.97 -10.52 7.58
N ALA A 248 2.55 -10.30 6.39
CA ALA A 248 2.57 -8.98 5.79
C ALA A 248 1.17 -8.55 5.37
N ILE A 249 0.74 -7.37 5.83
CA ILE A 249 -0.57 -6.79 5.49
C ILE A 249 -0.47 -6.13 4.12
N PHE A 250 -1.45 -6.41 3.25
CA PHE A 250 -1.62 -5.79 1.94
C PHE A 250 -3.11 -5.68 1.60
N ALA A 251 -3.43 -4.97 0.54
CA ALA A 251 -4.79 -4.89 0.06
C ALA A 251 -4.87 -5.18 -1.44
N LEU A 252 -6.03 -5.60 -1.87
CA LEU A 252 -6.38 -5.85 -3.28
C LEU A 252 -7.50 -4.89 -3.68
N GLU A 253 -7.43 -4.41 -4.91
CA GLU A 253 -8.50 -3.63 -5.54
C GLU A 253 -8.81 -4.22 -6.91
N GLY A 254 -10.09 -4.42 -7.22
CA GLY A 254 -10.49 -4.97 -8.50
C GLY A 254 -11.99 -4.85 -8.76
N ASN A 255 -12.42 -5.46 -9.84
CA ASN A 255 -13.83 -5.53 -10.17
C ASN A 255 -14.45 -6.80 -9.57
N ARG A 256 -15.75 -6.76 -9.37
CA ARG A 256 -16.53 -7.97 -9.08
C ARG A 256 -17.18 -8.45 -10.35
N SER A 257 -16.79 -9.64 -10.82
CA SER A 257 -17.48 -10.27 -11.95
C SER A 257 -18.88 -10.66 -11.49
N HIS A 258 -19.90 -10.09 -12.12
CA HIS A 258 -21.25 -10.63 -11.97
C HIS A 258 -21.22 -12.07 -12.50
N LYS A 259 -21.17 -13.06 -11.62
CA LYS A 259 -21.57 -14.42 -12.01
C LYS A 259 -22.99 -14.28 -12.50
N ALA A 260 -23.23 -14.55 -13.79
CA ALA A 260 -24.57 -14.67 -14.33
C ALA A 260 -25.33 -15.65 -13.41
N ILE A 261 -26.25 -15.11 -12.61
CA ILE A 261 -27.16 -15.91 -11.82
C ILE A 261 -27.99 -16.64 -12.87
N GLY A 262 -27.72 -17.94 -13.01
CA GLY A 262 -28.56 -18.80 -13.83
C GLY A 262 -30.03 -18.56 -13.43
N ASN A 263 -30.89 -18.40 -14.43
CA ASN A 263 -32.31 -18.11 -14.34
C ASN A 263 -32.96 -18.71 -13.09
N PHE A 264 -33.15 -17.88 -12.07
CA PHE A 264 -34.18 -18.11 -11.05
C PHE A 264 -35.25 -17.05 -11.24
N GLU A 265 -36.49 -17.54 -11.43
CA GLU A 265 -37.68 -16.77 -11.67
C GLU A 265 -37.85 -15.63 -10.67
N ARG A 266 -38.21 -14.45 -11.20
CA ARG A 266 -38.62 -13.28 -10.41
C ARG A 266 -39.81 -13.63 -9.54
N VAL A 267 -39.61 -13.77 -8.26
CA VAL A 267 -40.67 -13.50 -7.28
C VAL A 267 -40.54 -12.04 -6.88
N VAL A 268 -41.47 -11.24 -7.40
CA VAL A 268 -41.59 -9.82 -7.06
C VAL A 268 -42.26 -9.73 -5.69
N SER A 269 -41.51 -9.33 -4.66
CA SER A 269 -42.12 -8.70 -3.48
C SER A 269 -41.51 -7.28 -3.35
N ARG A 270 -42.36 -6.30 -3.58
CA ARG A 270 -42.06 -4.89 -3.32
C ARG A 270 -42.27 -4.62 -1.84
N ASP A 271 -41.17 -4.35 -1.11
CA ASP A 271 -41.22 -3.69 0.19
C ASP A 271 -40.35 -2.43 0.11
N PRO A 272 -40.94 -1.22 0.32
CA PRO A 272 -40.23 0.06 0.14
C PRO A 272 -39.41 0.53 1.36
N SER A 273 -39.13 -0.32 2.34
CA SER A 273 -38.53 0.14 3.62
C SER A 273 -37.06 -0.26 3.83
N ASP A 274 -36.33 -0.73 2.84
CA ASP A 274 -34.94 -1.17 3.00
C ASP A 274 -33.94 -0.17 2.42
N ALA A 275 -33.82 0.98 3.10
CA ALA A 275 -32.73 1.92 2.91
C ALA A 275 -31.48 1.38 3.65
N ARG A 276 -30.70 0.53 2.99
CA ARG A 276 -29.39 0.06 3.52
C ARG A 276 -28.28 0.96 3.08
N CYS A 277 -28.06 1.96 3.92
CA CYS A 277 -26.83 2.73 3.95
C CYS A 277 -25.69 1.85 4.50
N GLY A 278 -24.53 1.95 3.83
CA GLY A 278 -23.33 1.16 3.94
C GLY A 278 -22.92 0.62 5.30
N ARG A 279 -22.60 -0.64 5.34
CA ARG A 279 -22.00 -1.31 6.49
C ARG A 279 -20.49 -1.18 6.47
N TRP A 280 -19.96 -0.18 7.21
CA TRP A 280 -18.59 -0.14 7.72
C TRP A 280 -18.48 -0.79 9.12
N TYR A 281 -19.38 -1.70 9.48
CA TYR A 281 -19.46 -2.33 10.79
C TYR A 281 -19.24 -3.83 10.67
N TRP A 282 -18.00 -4.33 10.77
CA TRP A 282 -17.81 -5.75 11.12
C TRP A 282 -16.38 -6.11 11.53
N TRP A 283 -15.80 -5.37 12.48
CA TRP A 283 -14.55 -5.84 13.10
C TRP A 283 -14.60 -5.88 14.64
N ILE A 284 -15.77 -5.82 15.24
CA ILE A 284 -15.93 -5.74 16.72
C ILE A 284 -16.85 -6.84 17.26
N ASN A 285 -16.86 -8.04 16.77
CA ASN A 285 -17.46 -9.13 17.58
C ASN A 285 -17.13 -10.50 16.99
N ARG A 286 -15.99 -11.08 17.44
CA ARG A 286 -15.78 -12.50 17.74
C ARG A 286 -14.45 -12.65 18.48
N ASN A 287 -14.54 -12.56 19.79
CA ASN A 287 -14.13 -13.51 20.83
C ASN A 287 -14.87 -13.16 22.09
#